data_6c841790d3ef73cd5a47c9654500489e
#
_entry.id   6c841790d3ef73cd5a47c9654500489e
#
_cell.length_a   1.000
_cell.length_b   1.000
_cell.length_c   1.000
_cell.angle_alpha   90.00
_cell.angle_beta   90.00
_cell.angle_gamma   90.00
#
_symmetry.space_group_name_H-M   'P 1'
#
loop_
_entity.id
_entity.type
_entity.pdbx_description
1 polymer ?
#
loop_
_entity_poly.entity_id
_entity_poly.type
_entity_poly.pdbx_seq_one_letter_code
_entity_poly.pdbx_strand_id
1 'polypeptide(L)'
;MEQFLLSLLRHIAYNFPQLSLVAEDCGQLDTQEDNYPVTFPCVLVGNTDISWSDLDEQGSSQRGTATITVRLAIDCYDDVHIGSTQESSIADRYRLASELHNSLQSLEFEDLPDIYPLSRQRSRDYTLPGNIKIYESTYSFLISS
;
A
#
# COMPACT_ATOMS: atom_id res chain seq x y z
N MET A 1 -2.63 16.02 -3.65
CA MET A 1 -2.35 14.55 -3.70
C MET A 1 -0.88 14.22 -3.88
N GLU A 2 -0.16 15.01 -4.65
CA GLU A 2 1.28 14.78 -4.83
C GLU A 2 2.04 14.74 -3.50
N GLN A 3 1.86 15.75 -2.67
CA GLN A 3 2.55 15.82 -1.38
C GLN A 3 2.15 14.67 -0.45
N PHE A 4 0.89 14.27 -0.49
CA PHE A 4 0.41 13.14 0.29
C PHE A 4 1.07 11.83 -0.14
N LEU A 5 1.11 11.56 -1.44
CA LEU A 5 1.76 10.34 -1.95
C LEU A 5 3.24 10.31 -1.59
N LEU A 6 3.95 11.41 -1.79
CA LEU A 6 5.37 11.50 -1.43
C LEU A 6 5.60 11.29 0.07
N SER A 7 4.77 11.91 0.91
CA SER A 7 4.86 11.76 2.35
C SER A 7 4.58 10.32 2.79
N LEU A 8 3.60 9.67 2.15
CA LEU A 8 3.25 8.28 2.44
C LEU A 8 4.39 7.34 2.05
N LEU A 9 4.98 7.52 0.88
CA LEU A 9 6.12 6.70 0.44
C LEU A 9 7.32 6.87 1.38
N ARG A 10 7.62 8.09 1.79
CA ARG A 10 8.70 8.38 2.74
C ARG A 10 8.45 7.75 4.11
N HIS A 11 7.21 7.83 4.58
CA HIS A 11 6.80 7.23 5.86
C HIS A 11 7.04 5.72 5.84
N ILE A 12 6.62 5.04 4.78
CA ILE A 12 6.81 3.59 4.64
C ILE A 12 8.30 3.26 4.55
N ALA A 13 9.04 3.94 3.71
CA ALA A 13 10.46 3.67 3.52
C ALA A 13 11.26 3.89 4.81
N TYR A 14 10.94 4.93 5.57
CA TYR A 14 11.62 5.24 6.83
C TYR A 14 11.35 4.19 7.91
N ASN A 15 10.09 3.76 8.03
CA ASN A 15 9.69 2.82 9.08
C ASN A 15 9.98 1.36 8.74
N PHE A 16 10.23 1.04 7.48
CA PHE A 16 10.46 -0.33 7.02
C PHE A 16 11.74 -0.41 6.17
N PRO A 17 12.92 -0.22 6.80
CA PRO A 17 14.19 -0.25 6.06
C PRO A 17 14.52 -1.61 5.46
N GLN A 18 13.83 -2.67 5.86
CA GLN A 18 13.99 -4.01 5.28
C GLN A 18 13.38 -4.13 3.88
N LEU A 19 12.53 -3.18 3.46
CA LEU A 19 11.98 -3.18 2.11
C LEU A 19 13.04 -2.77 1.10
N SER A 20 13.17 -3.54 0.02
CA SER A 20 14.11 -3.24 -1.06
C SER A 20 13.64 -2.09 -1.94
N LEU A 21 12.33 -1.87 -2.02
CA LEU A 21 11.74 -0.84 -2.86
C LEU A 21 10.43 -0.36 -2.25
N VAL A 22 10.25 0.95 -2.23
CA VAL A 22 8.96 1.60 -1.92
C VAL A 22 8.72 2.61 -3.03
N ALA A 23 7.66 2.41 -3.81
CA ALA A 23 7.42 3.20 -5.02
C ALA A 23 5.94 3.36 -5.32
N GLU A 24 5.64 4.31 -6.20
CA GLU A 24 4.30 4.43 -6.76
C GLU A 24 3.97 3.21 -7.62
N ASP A 25 2.75 2.74 -7.51
CA ASP A 25 2.25 1.61 -8.30
C ASP A 25 1.93 2.08 -9.72
N CYS A 26 2.76 1.68 -10.66
CA CYS A 26 2.58 1.96 -12.08
C CYS A 26 2.35 0.69 -12.88
N GLY A 27 1.87 -0.38 -12.23
CA GLY A 27 1.59 -1.65 -12.89
C GLY A 27 2.79 -2.61 -12.97
N GLN A 28 3.83 -2.39 -12.19
CA GLN A 28 5.05 -3.20 -12.23
C GLN A 28 4.78 -4.69 -11.94
N LEU A 29 3.75 -4.97 -11.14
CA LEU A 29 3.38 -6.35 -10.78
C LEU A 29 2.34 -6.94 -11.72
N ASP A 30 1.82 -6.17 -12.65
CA ASP A 30 0.70 -6.57 -13.52
C ASP A 30 1.19 -7.06 -14.88
N THR A 31 2.32 -7.77 -14.90
CA THR A 31 2.89 -8.39 -16.09
C THR A 31 2.40 -9.83 -16.24
N GLN A 32 2.41 -10.35 -17.45
CA GLN A 32 2.04 -11.75 -17.71
C GLN A 32 3.23 -12.70 -17.52
N GLU A 33 4.42 -12.17 -17.37
CA GLU A 33 5.65 -12.93 -17.16
C GLU A 33 6.04 -12.86 -15.70
N ASP A 34 6.83 -13.83 -15.23
CA ASP A 34 7.31 -13.87 -13.86
C ASP A 34 8.61 -13.06 -13.64
N ASN A 35 8.88 -12.13 -14.53
CA ASN A 35 10.01 -11.22 -14.46
C ASN A 35 9.53 -9.80 -14.21
N TYR A 36 9.51 -9.39 -12.95
CA TYR A 36 8.95 -8.12 -12.53
C TYR A 36 10.07 -7.05 -12.43
N PRO A 37 9.79 -5.80 -12.88
CA PRO A 37 10.78 -4.72 -12.78
C PRO A 37 10.85 -4.10 -11.37
N VAL A 38 10.94 -4.94 -10.36
CA VAL A 38 11.05 -4.54 -8.96
C VAL A 38 12.01 -5.47 -8.22
N THR A 39 12.48 -5.03 -7.07
CA THR A 39 13.22 -5.88 -6.12
C THR A 39 12.33 -6.19 -4.93
N PHE A 40 12.45 -7.38 -4.37
CA PHE A 40 11.61 -7.84 -3.27
C PHE A 40 12.38 -7.86 -1.94
N PRO A 41 11.71 -7.66 -0.80
CA PRO A 41 10.30 -7.27 -0.68
C PRO A 41 10.09 -5.82 -1.08
N CYS A 42 8.93 -5.52 -1.65
CA CYS A 42 8.62 -4.15 -2.06
C CYS A 42 7.21 -3.75 -1.64
N VAL A 43 6.99 -2.45 -1.55
CA VAL A 43 5.66 -1.88 -1.36
C VAL A 43 5.39 -0.92 -2.51
N LEU A 44 4.26 -1.13 -3.17
CA LEU A 44 3.77 -0.25 -4.23
C LEU A 44 2.47 0.41 -3.75
N VAL A 45 2.41 1.73 -3.90
CA VAL A 45 1.30 2.54 -3.42
C VAL A 45 0.72 3.32 -4.60
N GLY A 46 -0.59 3.26 -4.77
CA GLY A 46 -1.19 4.04 -5.85
C GLY A 46 -2.64 3.66 -6.12
N ASN A 47 -3.01 3.88 -7.39
CA ASN A 47 -4.37 3.66 -7.87
C ASN A 47 -5.38 4.44 -7.03
N THR A 48 -5.13 5.73 -6.88
CA THR A 48 -6.00 6.63 -6.12
C THR A 48 -7.28 6.91 -6.89
N ASP A 49 -8.40 6.78 -6.19
CA ASP A 49 -9.73 7.08 -6.72
C ASP A 49 -10.41 8.07 -5.77
N ILE A 50 -10.90 9.18 -6.29
CA ILE A 50 -11.50 10.23 -5.47
C ILE A 50 -12.85 10.61 -6.05
N SER A 51 -13.89 10.53 -5.22
CA SER A 51 -15.23 11.03 -5.54
C SER A 51 -15.41 12.38 -4.87
N TRP A 52 -15.68 13.41 -5.66
CA TRP A 52 -15.81 14.78 -5.19
C TRP A 52 -17.27 15.19 -5.06
N SER A 53 -17.58 16.01 -4.03
CA SER A 53 -18.86 16.65 -3.87
C SER A 53 -18.67 18.13 -3.52
N ASP A 54 -19.55 18.98 -4.05
CA ASP A 54 -19.52 20.41 -3.79
C ASP A 54 -20.09 20.71 -2.41
N LEU A 55 -19.45 21.64 -1.69
CA LEU A 55 -19.89 22.11 -0.39
C LEU A 55 -20.69 23.41 -0.47
N ASP A 56 -20.63 24.09 -1.62
CA ASP A 56 -21.39 25.33 -1.86
C ASP A 56 -22.00 25.31 -3.26
N GLU A 57 -22.93 26.23 -3.51
CA GLU A 57 -23.66 26.30 -4.77
C GLU A 57 -22.79 26.72 -5.96
N GLN A 58 -21.65 27.39 -5.70
CA GLN A 58 -20.72 27.84 -6.74
C GLN A 58 -19.67 26.78 -7.08
N GLY A 59 -19.59 25.70 -6.29
CA GLY A 59 -18.58 24.68 -6.49
C GLY A 59 -17.16 25.15 -6.17
N SER A 60 -17.01 26.21 -5.37
CA SER A 60 -15.69 26.75 -5.01
C SER A 60 -15.00 25.95 -3.90
N SER A 61 -15.74 25.15 -3.16
CA SER A 61 -15.25 24.24 -2.13
C SER A 61 -15.77 22.84 -2.37
N GLN A 62 -14.92 21.86 -2.24
CA GLN A 62 -15.29 20.46 -2.45
C GLN A 62 -14.75 19.58 -1.32
N ARG A 63 -15.46 18.50 -1.08
CA ARG A 63 -14.98 17.39 -0.23
C ARG A 63 -14.84 16.15 -1.09
N GLY A 64 -13.74 15.46 -0.93
CA GLY A 64 -13.49 14.20 -1.62
C GLY A 64 -13.51 13.03 -0.65
N THR A 65 -14.01 11.90 -1.13
CA THR A 65 -13.81 10.59 -0.49
C THR A 65 -12.85 9.83 -1.37
N ALA A 66 -11.66 9.57 -0.84
CA ALA A 66 -10.57 8.98 -1.58
C ALA A 66 -10.28 7.55 -1.13
N THR A 67 -9.79 6.73 -2.05
CA THR A 67 -9.21 5.44 -1.73
C THR A 67 -7.82 5.35 -2.35
N ILE A 68 -6.92 4.63 -1.68
CA ILE A 68 -5.57 4.34 -2.17
C ILE A 68 -5.24 2.89 -1.82
N THR A 69 -4.52 2.23 -2.71
CA THR A 69 -4.18 0.82 -2.55
C THR A 69 -2.69 0.67 -2.23
N VAL A 70 -2.40 -0.14 -1.23
CA VAL A 70 -1.03 -0.47 -0.80
C VAL A 70 -0.83 -1.96 -1.02
N ARG A 71 0.17 -2.32 -1.83
CA ARG A 71 0.52 -3.71 -2.12
C ARG A 71 1.92 -4.02 -1.60
N LEU A 72 2.00 -4.98 -0.68
CA LEU A 72 3.27 -5.53 -0.20
C LEU A 72 3.53 -6.81 -0.98
N ALA A 73 4.66 -6.89 -1.67
CA ALA A 73 5.03 -8.04 -2.49
C ALA A 73 6.28 -8.71 -1.92
N ILE A 74 6.21 -10.01 -1.74
CA ILE A 74 7.27 -10.82 -1.16
C ILE A 74 7.55 -12.00 -2.07
N ASP A 75 8.83 -12.20 -2.41
CA ASP A 75 9.27 -13.35 -3.18
C ASP A 75 9.30 -14.57 -2.26
N CYS A 76 8.44 -15.54 -2.54
CA CYS A 76 8.28 -16.76 -1.75
C CYS A 76 8.78 -18.01 -2.49
N TYR A 77 9.63 -17.84 -3.50
CA TYR A 77 10.10 -18.97 -4.30
C TYR A 77 10.73 -20.07 -3.44
N ASP A 78 11.58 -19.68 -2.50
CA ASP A 78 12.28 -20.62 -1.62
C ASP A 78 11.38 -21.19 -0.50
N ASP A 79 10.20 -20.60 -0.27
CA ASP A 79 9.28 -21.00 0.79
C ASP A 79 8.30 -22.10 0.37
N VAL A 80 8.38 -22.55 -0.90
CA VAL A 80 7.46 -23.59 -1.44
C VAL A 80 7.87 -24.99 -1.01
N HIS A 81 9.03 -25.14 -0.38
CA HIS A 81 9.54 -26.44 0.03
C HIS A 81 9.03 -26.82 1.43
N ILE A 82 8.52 -28.04 1.55
CA ILE A 82 7.96 -28.57 2.78
C ILE A 82 9.04 -28.71 3.85
N GLY A 83 8.78 -28.17 5.03
CA GLY A 83 9.68 -28.28 6.17
C GLY A 83 9.35 -27.29 7.28
N SER A 84 10.08 -27.37 8.40
CA SER A 84 9.87 -26.50 9.58
C SER A 84 10.08 -25.01 9.28
N THR A 85 10.81 -24.67 8.20
CA THR A 85 11.07 -23.29 7.78
C THR A 85 9.85 -22.61 7.18
N GLN A 86 8.91 -23.37 6.61
CA GLN A 86 7.72 -22.82 5.96
C GLN A 86 6.81 -22.10 6.98
N GLU A 87 6.59 -22.71 8.13
CA GLU A 87 5.76 -22.12 9.18
C GLU A 87 6.34 -20.79 9.66
N SER A 88 7.66 -20.74 9.88
CA SER A 88 8.35 -19.52 10.26
C SER A 88 8.24 -18.44 9.18
N SER A 89 8.37 -18.81 7.92
CA SER A 89 8.27 -17.87 6.79
C SER A 89 6.86 -17.28 6.67
N ILE A 90 5.83 -18.11 6.86
CA ILE A 90 4.44 -17.64 6.87
C ILE A 90 4.25 -16.61 7.99
N ALA A 91 4.73 -16.93 9.20
CA ALA A 91 4.62 -16.02 10.34
C ALA A 91 5.32 -14.70 10.09
N ASP A 92 6.50 -14.72 9.49
CA ASP A 92 7.28 -13.51 9.18
C ASP A 92 6.58 -12.63 8.16
N ARG A 93 5.98 -13.23 7.11
CA ARG A 93 5.25 -12.48 6.11
C ARG A 93 4.02 -11.78 6.69
N TYR A 94 3.23 -12.51 7.48
CA TYR A 94 2.04 -11.92 8.12
C TYR A 94 2.41 -10.86 9.14
N ARG A 95 3.55 -11.04 9.83
CA ARG A 95 4.05 -10.02 10.77
C ARG A 95 4.39 -8.73 10.03
N LEU A 96 5.12 -8.82 8.92
CA LEU A 96 5.46 -7.64 8.12
C LEU A 96 4.20 -6.96 7.59
N ALA A 97 3.24 -7.72 7.07
CA ALA A 97 1.97 -7.17 6.59
C ALA A 97 1.20 -6.46 7.71
N SER A 98 1.17 -7.05 8.91
CA SER A 98 0.49 -6.46 10.07
C SER A 98 1.18 -5.19 10.56
N GLU A 99 2.49 -5.18 10.62
CA GLU A 99 3.27 -4.01 11.03
C GLU A 99 3.08 -2.86 10.03
N LEU A 100 3.06 -3.17 8.74
CA LEU A 100 2.80 -2.18 7.70
C LEU A 100 1.40 -1.58 7.90
N HIS A 101 0.39 -2.42 8.07
CA HIS A 101 -0.97 -1.94 8.34
C HIS A 101 -1.04 -1.06 9.59
N ASN A 102 -0.41 -1.49 10.68
CA ASN A 102 -0.44 -0.74 11.93
C ASN A 102 0.21 0.65 11.78
N SER A 103 1.19 0.79 10.90
CA SER A 103 1.81 2.09 10.63
C SER A 103 0.94 3.01 9.77
N LEU A 104 -0.04 2.45 9.05
CA LEU A 104 -0.88 3.20 8.12
C LEU A 104 -2.27 3.52 8.69
N GLN A 105 -2.81 2.65 9.54
CA GLN A 105 -4.13 2.87 10.12
C GLN A 105 -4.13 4.13 10.98
N SER A 106 -5.06 5.03 10.72
CA SER A 106 -5.19 6.32 11.39
C SER A 106 -4.02 7.28 11.13
N LEU A 107 -3.21 7.00 10.11
CA LEU A 107 -2.09 7.87 9.75
C LEU A 107 -2.61 9.19 9.19
N GLU A 108 -2.05 10.29 9.69
CA GLU A 108 -2.24 11.63 9.14
C GLU A 108 -0.93 12.39 9.19
N PHE A 109 -0.80 13.43 8.37
CA PHE A 109 0.39 14.27 8.33
C PHE A 109 0.03 15.68 8.79
N GLU A 110 0.78 16.20 9.76
CA GLU A 110 0.52 17.53 10.33
C GLU A 110 0.64 18.67 9.31
N ASP A 111 1.51 18.50 8.32
CA ASP A 111 1.71 19.49 7.26
C ASP A 111 0.69 19.37 6.11
N LEU A 112 -0.23 18.42 6.19
CA LEU A 112 -1.28 18.20 5.21
C LEU A 112 -2.66 18.16 5.91
N PRO A 113 -3.12 19.31 6.47
CA PRO A 113 -4.32 19.33 7.30
C PRO A 113 -5.62 19.07 6.54
N ASP A 114 -5.60 19.21 5.22
CA ASP A 114 -6.77 18.97 4.38
C ASP A 114 -6.99 17.50 4.03
N ILE A 115 -6.07 16.64 4.45
CA ILE A 115 -6.16 15.18 4.27
C ILE A 115 -6.33 14.53 5.63
N TYR A 116 -7.45 13.83 5.78
CA TYR A 116 -7.85 13.20 7.03
C TYR A 116 -7.21 11.82 7.19
N PRO A 117 -7.25 11.23 8.39
CA PRO A 117 -6.56 9.96 8.67
C PRO A 117 -7.02 8.81 7.77
N LEU A 118 -6.08 7.93 7.44
CA LEU A 118 -6.34 6.72 6.67
C LEU A 118 -7.13 5.70 7.49
N SER A 119 -8.05 5.00 6.83
CA SER A 119 -8.80 3.90 7.43
C SER A 119 -8.89 2.74 6.44
N ARG A 120 -8.42 1.56 6.86
CA ARG A 120 -8.47 0.39 5.99
C ARG A 120 -9.91 -0.05 5.77
N GLN A 121 -10.28 -0.25 4.50
CA GLN A 121 -11.62 -0.68 4.10
C GLN A 121 -11.66 -2.15 3.74
N ARG A 122 -10.59 -2.67 3.16
CA ARG A 122 -10.51 -4.08 2.77
C ARG A 122 -9.06 -4.50 2.66
N SER A 123 -8.83 -5.80 2.80
CA SER A 123 -7.54 -6.40 2.56
C SER A 123 -7.74 -7.77 1.91
N ARG A 124 -6.77 -8.19 1.14
CA ARG A 124 -6.75 -9.52 0.53
C ARG A 124 -5.30 -9.94 0.28
N ASP A 125 -5.08 -11.22 0.14
CA ASP A 125 -3.79 -11.72 -0.32
C ASP A 125 -4.00 -12.65 -1.51
N TYR A 126 -2.98 -12.75 -2.35
CA TYR A 126 -2.99 -13.61 -3.53
C TYR A 126 -1.55 -13.84 -3.97
N THR A 127 -1.37 -14.78 -4.90
CA THR A 127 -0.05 -15.14 -5.40
C THR A 127 0.02 -14.87 -6.90
N LEU A 128 1.08 -14.19 -7.31
CA LEU A 128 1.39 -13.95 -8.73
C LEU A 128 2.36 -15.02 -9.26
N PRO A 129 2.48 -15.15 -10.60
CA PRO A 129 3.47 -16.04 -11.20
C PRO A 129 4.86 -15.86 -10.63
N GLY A 130 5.61 -16.95 -10.46
CA GLY A 130 6.94 -16.92 -9.84
C GLY A 130 6.90 -16.99 -8.32
N ASN A 131 5.76 -17.37 -7.73
CA ASN A 131 5.57 -17.48 -6.28
C ASN A 131 5.76 -16.14 -5.54
N ILE A 132 5.25 -15.07 -6.14
CA ILE A 132 5.25 -13.75 -5.51
C ILE A 132 3.95 -13.58 -4.72
N LYS A 133 4.08 -13.48 -3.40
CA LYS A 133 2.93 -13.30 -2.51
C LYS A 133 2.63 -11.83 -2.34
N ILE A 134 1.37 -11.45 -2.57
CA ILE A 134 0.90 -10.07 -2.44
C ILE A 134 -0.05 -9.95 -1.25
N TYR A 135 0.21 -8.96 -0.39
CA TYR A 135 -0.71 -8.53 0.65
C TYR A 135 -1.19 -7.13 0.26
N GLU A 136 -2.46 -7.02 -0.07
CA GLU A 136 -3.04 -5.80 -0.60
C GLU A 136 -4.07 -5.25 0.37
N SER A 137 -3.97 -3.96 0.68
CA SER A 137 -4.95 -3.26 1.49
C SER A 137 -5.38 -1.97 0.80
N THR A 138 -6.68 -1.68 0.88
CA THR A 138 -7.25 -0.42 0.36
C THR A 138 -7.66 0.43 1.55
N TYR A 139 -7.14 1.66 1.57
CA TYR A 139 -7.44 2.65 2.61
C TYR A 139 -8.32 3.74 2.04
N SER A 140 -9.28 4.21 2.85
CA SER A 140 -10.07 5.37 2.51
C SER A 140 -9.68 6.54 3.40
N PHE A 141 -9.90 7.74 2.90
CA PHE A 141 -9.68 8.97 3.65
C PHE A 141 -10.49 10.10 3.03
N LEU A 142 -10.78 11.11 3.83
CA LEU A 142 -11.44 12.32 3.35
C LEU A 142 -10.40 13.37 2.98
N ILE A 143 -10.70 14.16 1.98
CA ILE A 143 -9.86 15.26 1.53
C ILE A 143 -10.72 16.49 1.28
N SER A 144 -10.26 17.64 1.74
CA SER A 144 -10.91 18.94 1.51
C SER A 144 -10.11 19.73 0.48
N SER A 145 -10.79 20.44 -0.37
CA SER A 145 -10.12 21.32 -1.34
C SER A 145 -10.60 22.75 -1.24
#